data_bf825399ba57be9ebe52198fac749806
#
_entry.id   bf825399ba57be9ebe52198fac749806
#
_cell.length_a   1.000
_cell.length_b   1.000
_cell.length_c   1.000
_cell.angle_alpha   90.00
_cell.angle_beta   90.00
_cell.angle_gamma   90.00
#
_symmetry.space_group_name_H-M   'P 1'
#
loop_
_entity.id
_entity.type
_entity.pdbx_description
1 polymer ?
#
loop_
_entity_poly.entity_id
_entity_poly.type
_entity_poly.pdbx_seq_one_letter_code
_entity_poly.pdbx_strand_id
1 'polypeptide(L)'
;MRKISVVYHSGYGHTTNQANGIVSGIDSVDNVAANLIAIDQDGEISESDWQALDGSDAIIFGSPTYMGMASWQFKKFADATSKRWFNQDWKDKFAAGFTNSASMNGDKHSTLHYFMTLAMQHSMLWVGTGLMPSNTKAASRDDINYLGSFGGLMAQSPSDAGTDESPTTGDIETAKAFGVRVATVVRDLLR
;
A
#
# COMPACT_ATOMS: atom_id res chain seq x y z
N MET A 1 -3.60 12.49 -17.72
CA MET A 1 -4.14 11.80 -16.55
C MET A 1 -3.02 10.96 -15.96
N ARG A 2 -2.71 11.13 -14.67
CA ARG A 2 -1.68 10.35 -13.94
C ARG A 2 -2.20 8.96 -13.62
N LYS A 3 -1.30 7.99 -13.54
CA LYS A 3 -1.66 6.59 -13.26
C LYS A 3 -0.95 6.10 -12.01
N ILE A 4 -1.69 5.51 -11.08
CA ILE A 4 -1.15 4.92 -9.85
C ILE A 4 -1.58 3.46 -9.78
N SER A 5 -0.63 2.54 -9.75
CA SER A 5 -0.93 1.14 -9.52
C SER A 5 -0.80 0.79 -8.04
N VAL A 6 -1.81 0.10 -7.52
CA VAL A 6 -1.82 -0.50 -6.17
C VAL A 6 -1.64 -2.01 -6.35
N VAL A 7 -0.44 -2.52 -6.10
CA VAL A 7 -0.12 -3.94 -6.22
C VAL A 7 -0.01 -4.58 -4.84
N TYR A 8 -0.78 -5.64 -4.59
CA TYR A 8 -0.86 -6.21 -3.26
C TYR A 8 -1.17 -7.71 -3.26
N HIS A 9 -0.77 -8.38 -2.18
CA HIS A 9 -1.26 -9.70 -1.80
C HIS A 9 -2.23 -9.61 -0.62
N SER A 10 -3.21 -10.49 -0.59
CA SER A 10 -4.15 -10.65 0.54
C SER A 10 -4.48 -12.12 0.76
N GLY A 11 -4.11 -12.67 1.94
CA GLY A 11 -4.39 -14.06 2.28
C GLY A 11 -5.83 -14.29 2.77
N TYR A 12 -6.41 -13.31 3.50
CA TYR A 12 -7.71 -13.44 4.14
C TYR A 12 -8.71 -12.32 3.78
N GLY A 13 -8.40 -11.48 2.79
CA GLY A 13 -9.29 -10.41 2.33
C GLY A 13 -9.12 -9.05 3.02
N HIS A 14 -8.60 -8.97 4.23
CA HIS A 14 -8.48 -7.70 4.97
C HIS A 14 -7.56 -6.69 4.28
N THR A 15 -6.45 -7.15 3.69
CA THR A 15 -5.55 -6.30 2.89
C THR A 15 -6.23 -5.81 1.62
N THR A 16 -7.17 -6.59 1.06
CA THR A 16 -8.01 -6.16 -0.07
C THR A 16 -8.90 -4.97 0.31
N ASN A 17 -9.54 -5.01 1.48
CA ASN A 17 -10.36 -3.89 1.96
C ASN A 17 -9.55 -2.61 2.11
N GLN A 18 -8.33 -2.73 2.67
CA GLN A 18 -7.39 -1.62 2.79
C GLN A 18 -6.98 -1.07 1.41
N ALA A 19 -6.68 -1.95 0.43
CA ALA A 19 -6.35 -1.58 -0.94
C ALA A 19 -7.51 -0.84 -1.63
N ASN A 20 -8.75 -1.31 -1.46
CA ASN A 20 -9.95 -0.66 -1.98
C ASN A 20 -10.15 0.74 -1.37
N GLY A 21 -9.86 0.92 -0.08
CA GLY A 21 -9.86 2.24 0.57
C GLY A 21 -8.86 3.18 -0.08
N ILE A 22 -7.62 2.73 -0.35
CA ILE A 22 -6.60 3.51 -1.05
C ILE A 22 -7.06 3.91 -2.45
N VAL A 23 -7.59 2.96 -3.23
CA VAL A 23 -8.12 3.21 -4.59
C VAL A 23 -9.23 4.25 -4.56
N SER A 24 -10.20 4.12 -3.63
CA SER A 24 -11.27 5.10 -3.45
C SER A 24 -10.73 6.51 -3.19
N GLY A 25 -9.65 6.62 -2.41
CA GLY A 25 -8.97 7.90 -2.17
C GLY A 25 -8.28 8.44 -3.42
N ILE A 26 -7.58 7.61 -4.19
CA ILE A 26 -6.90 8.01 -5.43
C ILE A 26 -7.93 8.52 -6.45
N ASP A 27 -9.00 7.77 -6.68
CA ASP A 27 -10.02 8.09 -7.69
C ASP A 27 -10.87 9.33 -7.33
N SER A 28 -10.80 9.80 -6.08
CA SER A 28 -11.40 11.07 -5.67
C SER A 28 -10.59 12.31 -6.08
N VAL A 29 -9.38 12.13 -6.60
CA VAL A 29 -8.48 13.22 -6.99
C VAL A 29 -8.53 13.42 -8.52
N ASP A 30 -8.88 14.62 -8.96
CA ASP A 30 -8.97 14.96 -10.38
C ASP A 30 -7.67 14.68 -11.15
N ASN A 31 -7.81 14.18 -12.37
CA ASN A 31 -6.71 13.87 -13.29
C ASN A 31 -5.74 12.76 -12.81
N VAL A 32 -6.18 11.93 -11.89
CA VAL A 32 -5.47 10.72 -11.44
C VAL A 32 -6.40 9.52 -11.59
N ALA A 33 -5.86 8.36 -11.91
CA ALA A 33 -6.61 7.11 -11.98
C ALA A 33 -5.83 6.00 -11.27
N ALA A 34 -6.54 5.20 -10.48
CA ALA A 34 -6.00 4.01 -9.86
C ALA A 34 -6.09 2.79 -10.78
N ASN A 35 -5.11 1.89 -10.65
CA ASN A 35 -5.18 0.53 -11.15
C ASN A 35 -4.90 -0.44 -9.98
N LEU A 36 -5.82 -1.37 -9.73
CA LEU A 36 -5.72 -2.32 -8.63
C LEU A 36 -5.25 -3.67 -9.15
N ILE A 37 -4.13 -4.17 -8.62
CA ILE A 37 -3.47 -5.39 -9.05
C ILE A 37 -3.35 -6.33 -7.84
N ALA A 38 -4.06 -7.44 -7.88
CA ALA A 38 -3.94 -8.49 -6.87
C ALA A 38 -2.88 -9.52 -7.29
N ILE A 39 -1.88 -9.71 -6.44
CA ILE A 39 -0.96 -10.85 -6.53
C ILE A 39 -1.74 -12.10 -6.14
N ASP A 40 -1.71 -13.11 -6.97
CA ASP A 40 -2.45 -14.35 -6.73
C ASP A 40 -1.83 -15.23 -5.62
N GLN A 41 -2.47 -16.39 -5.35
CA GLN A 41 -2.03 -17.30 -4.31
C GLN A 41 -0.67 -17.96 -4.64
N ASP A 42 -0.27 -17.96 -5.89
CA ASP A 42 1.03 -18.46 -6.36
C ASP A 42 2.10 -17.37 -6.41
N GLY A 43 1.76 -16.13 -6.04
CA GLY A 43 2.67 -14.97 -6.01
C GLY A 43 2.93 -14.38 -7.39
N GLU A 44 1.98 -14.51 -8.32
CA GLU A 44 2.08 -14.06 -9.69
C GLU A 44 1.06 -12.96 -10.02
N ILE A 45 1.33 -12.22 -11.08
CA ILE A 45 0.42 -11.27 -11.71
C ILE A 45 0.43 -11.48 -13.23
N SER A 46 -0.60 -11.02 -13.93
CA SER A 46 -0.70 -11.16 -15.37
C SER A 46 0.30 -10.27 -16.12
N GLU A 47 0.57 -10.59 -17.39
CA GLU A 47 1.43 -9.75 -18.24
C GLU A 47 0.85 -8.33 -18.45
N SER A 48 -0.47 -8.20 -18.51
CA SER A 48 -1.12 -6.89 -18.57
C SER A 48 -0.92 -6.06 -17.30
N ASP A 49 -0.84 -6.72 -16.12
CA ASP A 49 -0.54 -6.05 -14.85
C ASP A 49 0.91 -5.58 -14.79
N TRP A 50 1.84 -6.37 -15.31
CA TRP A 50 3.23 -5.93 -15.46
C TRP A 50 3.33 -4.67 -16.33
N GLN A 51 2.62 -4.63 -17.47
CA GLN A 51 2.59 -3.46 -18.35
C GLN A 51 1.95 -2.25 -17.66
N ALA A 52 0.92 -2.47 -16.84
CA ALA A 52 0.28 -1.41 -16.06
C ALA A 52 1.23 -0.82 -15.01
N LEU A 53 2.01 -1.66 -14.30
CA LEU A 53 3.06 -1.21 -13.37
C LEU A 53 4.14 -0.39 -14.10
N ASP A 54 4.61 -0.90 -15.24
CA ASP A 54 5.64 -0.22 -16.05
C ASP A 54 5.15 1.13 -16.58
N GLY A 55 3.84 1.25 -16.89
CA GLY A 55 3.21 2.48 -17.38
C GLY A 55 2.71 3.44 -16.29
N SER A 56 2.90 3.13 -15.00
CA SER A 56 2.43 3.97 -13.89
C SER A 56 3.42 5.08 -13.52
N ASP A 57 2.89 6.20 -13.01
CA ASP A 57 3.66 7.30 -12.41
C ASP A 57 4.05 6.99 -10.94
N ALA A 58 3.25 6.14 -10.27
CA ALA A 58 3.51 5.67 -8.92
C ALA A 58 3.07 4.22 -8.72
N ILE A 59 3.73 3.52 -7.80
CA ILE A 59 3.39 2.15 -7.39
C ILE A 59 3.24 2.10 -5.87
N ILE A 60 2.08 1.65 -5.40
CA ILE A 60 1.82 1.43 -3.97
C ILE A 60 1.90 -0.06 -3.69
N PHE A 61 2.85 -0.47 -2.86
CA PHE A 61 3.09 -1.87 -2.48
C PHE A 61 2.24 -2.26 -1.27
N GLY A 62 1.57 -3.41 -1.33
CA GLY A 62 0.73 -3.91 -0.25
C GLY A 62 0.92 -5.39 0.06
N SER A 63 0.96 -5.72 1.33
CA SER A 63 0.98 -7.11 1.82
C SER A 63 0.49 -7.18 3.25
N PRO A 64 -0.13 -8.28 3.70
CA PRO A 64 -0.21 -8.54 5.13
C PRO A 64 1.20 -8.73 5.71
N THR A 65 1.33 -8.43 7.01
CA THR A 65 2.55 -8.81 7.76
C THR A 65 2.36 -10.20 8.34
N TYR A 66 3.07 -11.18 7.80
CA TYR A 66 3.13 -12.55 8.27
C TYR A 66 4.51 -12.88 8.82
N MET A 67 4.58 -13.39 10.04
CA MET A 67 5.85 -13.70 10.74
C MET A 67 6.86 -12.54 10.66
N GLY A 68 6.36 -11.31 10.87
CA GLY A 68 7.18 -10.10 10.93
C GLY A 68 7.64 -9.53 9.58
N MET A 69 7.11 -10.01 8.43
CA MET A 69 7.52 -9.58 7.10
C MET A 69 6.37 -9.62 6.09
N ALA A 70 6.58 -9.10 4.89
CA ALA A 70 5.66 -9.29 3.78
C ALA A 70 5.45 -10.78 3.49
N SER A 71 4.26 -11.16 3.02
CA SER A 71 3.95 -12.53 2.63
C SER A 71 4.93 -13.08 1.60
N TRP A 72 5.08 -14.40 1.53
CA TRP A 72 5.97 -15.03 0.54
C TRP A 72 5.49 -14.76 -0.90
N GLN A 73 4.17 -14.61 -1.11
CA GLN A 73 3.61 -14.25 -2.42
C GLN A 73 4.10 -12.88 -2.87
N PHE A 74 4.05 -11.88 -1.97
CA PHE A 74 4.62 -10.58 -2.27
C PHE A 74 6.14 -10.66 -2.50
N LYS A 75 6.85 -11.49 -1.75
CA LYS A 75 8.30 -11.66 -1.94
C LYS A 75 8.62 -12.28 -3.30
N LYS A 76 7.85 -13.28 -3.77
CA LYS A 76 8.01 -13.85 -5.10
C LYS A 76 7.78 -12.79 -6.19
N PHE A 77 6.69 -11.99 -6.06
CA PHE A 77 6.46 -10.84 -6.94
C PHE A 77 7.65 -9.88 -6.95
N ALA A 78 8.17 -9.51 -5.77
CA ALA A 78 9.31 -8.60 -5.65
C ALA A 78 10.58 -9.16 -6.34
N ASP A 79 10.85 -10.46 -6.21
CA ASP A 79 11.98 -11.10 -6.91
C ASP A 79 11.80 -11.10 -8.44
N ALA A 80 10.57 -11.24 -8.92
CA ALA A 80 10.24 -11.18 -10.33
C ALA A 80 10.45 -9.77 -10.96
N THR A 81 10.59 -8.71 -10.14
CA THR A 81 10.92 -7.37 -10.64
C THR A 81 12.37 -7.20 -11.08
N SER A 82 13.23 -8.20 -10.91
CA SER A 82 14.69 -8.11 -11.14
C SER A 82 15.07 -7.59 -12.53
N LYS A 83 14.35 -7.96 -13.59
CA LYS A 83 14.59 -7.43 -14.95
C LYS A 83 14.30 -5.93 -15.03
N ARG A 84 13.23 -5.46 -14.39
CA ARG A 84 12.85 -4.03 -14.32
C ARG A 84 13.86 -3.23 -13.53
N TRP A 85 14.38 -3.82 -12.45
CA TRP A 85 15.48 -3.25 -11.68
C TRP A 85 16.73 -3.07 -12.54
N PHE A 86 17.14 -4.09 -13.28
CA PHE A 86 18.31 -4.05 -14.15
C PHE A 86 18.20 -2.99 -15.25
N ASN A 87 16.99 -2.85 -15.84
CA ASN A 87 16.69 -1.87 -16.88
C ASN A 87 16.42 -0.46 -16.34
N GLN A 88 16.26 -0.30 -15.01
CA GLN A 88 15.84 0.96 -14.38
C GLN A 88 14.44 1.43 -14.82
N ASP A 89 13.53 0.50 -15.13
CA ASP A 89 12.20 0.82 -15.69
C ASP A 89 11.30 1.61 -14.70
N TRP A 90 11.55 1.49 -13.39
CA TRP A 90 10.79 2.18 -12.32
C TRP A 90 11.54 3.34 -11.69
N LYS A 91 12.72 3.69 -12.19
CA LYS A 91 13.51 4.82 -11.71
C LYS A 91 12.69 6.12 -11.75
N ASP A 92 12.80 6.91 -10.66
CA ASP A 92 12.16 8.21 -10.48
C ASP A 92 10.62 8.19 -10.38
N LYS A 93 9.97 7.00 -10.43
CA LYS A 93 8.56 6.86 -10.08
C LYS A 93 8.36 7.06 -8.59
N PHE A 94 7.17 7.49 -8.18
CA PHE A 94 6.80 7.50 -6.76
C PHE A 94 6.49 6.09 -6.27
N ALA A 95 6.82 5.84 -5.00
CA ALA A 95 6.47 4.60 -4.29
C ALA A 95 5.83 4.92 -2.94
N ALA A 96 4.94 4.05 -2.50
CA ALA A 96 4.34 4.09 -1.17
C ALA A 96 4.04 2.66 -0.72
N GLY A 97 3.59 2.45 0.52
CA GLY A 97 3.30 1.11 0.97
C GLY A 97 2.27 1.03 2.08
N PHE A 98 1.62 -0.13 2.16
CA PHE A 98 0.63 -0.44 3.19
C PHE A 98 0.69 -1.89 3.64
N THR A 99 0.28 -2.12 4.88
CA THR A 99 0.26 -3.46 5.47
C THR A 99 -0.84 -3.60 6.52
N ASN A 100 -1.28 -4.83 6.74
CA ASN A 100 -2.23 -5.22 7.76
C ASN A 100 -1.69 -6.40 8.57
N SER A 101 -2.07 -6.49 9.85
CA SER A 101 -1.82 -7.67 10.68
C SER A 101 -2.87 -7.78 11.78
N ALA A 102 -2.95 -8.96 12.42
CA ALA A 102 -3.91 -9.21 13.48
C ALA A 102 -3.61 -8.43 14.77
N SER A 103 -2.35 -8.23 15.09
CA SER A 103 -1.93 -7.49 16.28
C SER A 103 -1.77 -5.99 16.02
N MET A 104 -1.98 -5.15 17.05
CA MET A 104 -1.82 -3.69 16.95
C MET A 104 -0.42 -3.28 16.48
N ASN A 105 0.63 -3.83 17.05
CA ASN A 105 2.00 -3.63 16.58
C ASN A 105 2.29 -4.60 15.42
N GLY A 106 2.30 -5.92 15.70
CA GLY A 106 2.48 -7.02 14.75
C GLY A 106 3.76 -6.93 13.92
N ASP A 107 4.75 -6.15 14.36
CA ASP A 107 5.98 -5.85 13.62
C ASP A 107 5.75 -5.32 12.20
N LYS A 108 4.60 -4.68 11.99
CA LYS A 108 4.18 -4.10 10.69
C LYS A 108 5.22 -3.17 10.08
N HIS A 109 6.00 -2.49 10.93
CA HIS A 109 7.06 -1.61 10.44
C HIS A 109 8.12 -2.36 9.62
N SER A 110 8.43 -3.62 9.95
CA SER A 110 9.38 -4.44 9.18
C SER A 110 8.92 -4.63 7.73
N THR A 111 7.61 -4.86 7.52
CA THR A 111 7.03 -4.96 6.18
C THR A 111 7.14 -3.63 5.42
N LEU A 112 6.81 -2.50 6.06
CA LEU A 112 6.95 -1.18 5.43
C LEU A 112 8.41 -0.86 5.12
N HIS A 113 9.34 -1.18 6.01
CA HIS A 113 10.77 -0.99 5.78
C HIS A 113 11.28 -1.83 4.60
N TYR A 114 10.77 -3.05 4.46
CA TYR A 114 11.06 -3.87 3.29
C TYR A 114 10.57 -3.21 1.98
N PHE A 115 9.35 -2.65 1.96
CA PHE A 115 8.85 -1.93 0.79
C PHE A 115 9.66 -0.69 0.46
N MET A 116 10.10 0.07 1.48
CA MET A 116 11.03 1.20 1.28
C MET A 116 12.33 0.73 0.66
N THR A 117 12.89 -0.39 1.14
CA THR A 117 14.12 -0.97 0.59
C THR A 117 13.92 -1.39 -0.87
N LEU A 118 12.81 -2.06 -1.20
CA LEU A 118 12.46 -2.45 -2.57
C LEU A 118 12.34 -1.21 -3.47
N ALA A 119 11.64 -0.17 -3.01
CA ALA A 119 11.53 1.10 -3.73
C ALA A 119 12.90 1.75 -3.99
N MET A 120 13.80 1.75 -2.98
CA MET A 120 15.16 2.28 -3.14
C MET A 120 15.99 1.44 -4.11
N GLN A 121 15.85 0.12 -4.11
CA GLN A 121 16.48 -0.76 -5.12
C GLN A 121 16.07 -0.34 -6.54
N HIS A 122 14.82 0.00 -6.75
CA HIS A 122 14.30 0.51 -8.03
C HIS A 122 14.55 2.00 -8.27
N SER A 123 15.29 2.70 -7.40
CA SER A 123 15.55 4.15 -7.48
C SER A 123 14.27 5.00 -7.48
N MET A 124 13.25 4.57 -6.76
CA MET A 124 11.96 5.27 -6.64
C MET A 124 11.97 6.30 -5.49
N LEU A 125 10.98 7.19 -5.49
CA LEU A 125 10.79 8.24 -4.48
C LEU A 125 9.68 7.85 -3.50
N TRP A 126 10.01 7.67 -2.22
CA TRP A 126 9.05 7.19 -1.21
C TRP A 126 8.11 8.28 -0.69
N VAL A 127 6.82 7.96 -0.59
CA VAL A 127 5.76 8.83 -0.02
C VAL A 127 5.19 8.18 1.25
N GLY A 128 5.39 8.84 2.39
CA GLY A 128 4.78 8.43 3.67
C GLY A 128 3.33 8.92 3.82
N THR A 129 2.68 8.55 4.94
CA THR A 129 1.25 8.82 5.18
C THR A 129 0.92 10.32 5.20
N GLY A 130 1.80 11.14 5.79
CA GLY A 130 1.53 12.58 5.95
C GLY A 130 0.32 12.90 6.83
N LEU A 131 -0.13 11.96 7.65
CA LEU A 131 -1.28 12.07 8.54
C LEU A 131 -0.80 12.18 9.98
N MET A 132 -1.36 13.13 10.74
CA MET A 132 -1.14 13.18 12.19
C MET A 132 -1.85 12.01 12.87
N PRO A 133 -1.28 11.45 13.94
CA PRO A 133 -1.90 10.34 14.65
C PRO A 133 -3.02 10.83 15.57
N SER A 134 -4.09 10.07 15.66
CA SER A 134 -5.13 10.28 16.69
C SER A 134 -4.70 9.62 17.99
N ASN A 135 -3.98 10.37 18.84
CA ASN A 135 -3.30 9.85 20.04
C ASN A 135 -3.71 10.54 21.34
N THR A 136 -4.88 11.19 21.37
CA THR A 136 -5.42 11.78 22.60
C THR A 136 -6.16 10.73 23.44
N LYS A 137 -6.44 11.04 24.71
CA LYS A 137 -7.24 10.16 25.59
C LYS A 137 -8.64 9.87 25.08
N ALA A 138 -9.20 10.78 24.26
CA ALA A 138 -10.53 10.65 23.69
C ALA A 138 -10.54 9.90 22.36
N ALA A 139 -9.36 9.64 21.77
CA ALA A 139 -9.25 8.96 20.48
C ALA A 139 -9.67 7.49 20.58
N SER A 140 -10.25 6.99 19.49
CA SER A 140 -10.75 5.63 19.32
C SER A 140 -10.17 4.97 18.08
N ARG A 141 -10.44 3.68 17.92
CA ARG A 141 -10.05 2.92 16.72
C ARG A 141 -10.70 3.43 15.42
N ASP A 142 -11.76 4.21 15.53
CA ASP A 142 -12.47 4.78 14.37
C ASP A 142 -11.90 6.13 13.92
N ASP A 143 -10.88 6.63 14.61
CA ASP A 143 -10.22 7.88 14.24
C ASP A 143 -9.09 7.66 13.21
N ILE A 144 -8.82 8.70 12.41
CA ILE A 144 -7.78 8.70 11.37
C ILE A 144 -6.41 8.45 11.99
N ASN A 145 -5.65 7.52 11.40
CA ASN A 145 -4.29 7.18 11.80
C ASN A 145 -4.13 6.86 13.30
N TYR A 146 -5.11 6.16 13.89
CA TYR A 146 -5.04 5.74 15.28
C TYR A 146 -3.81 4.86 15.58
N LEU A 147 -3.37 4.05 14.61
CA LEU A 147 -2.15 3.24 14.73
C LEU A 147 -0.86 4.09 14.73
N GLY A 148 -0.94 5.37 14.34
CA GLY A 148 0.18 6.30 14.43
C GLY A 148 1.33 5.97 13.48
N SER A 149 1.07 5.49 12.26
CA SER A 149 2.10 5.18 11.27
C SER A 149 2.42 6.36 10.36
N PHE A 150 3.71 6.61 10.12
CA PHE A 150 4.19 7.69 9.27
C PHE A 150 4.91 7.20 8.02
N GLY A 151 5.68 6.12 8.12
CA GLY A 151 6.49 5.58 7.01
C GLY A 151 5.67 4.92 5.91
N GLY A 152 4.43 4.57 6.17
CA GLY A 152 3.46 3.95 5.27
C GLY A 152 2.18 3.64 6.03
N LEU A 153 1.15 3.16 5.34
CA LEU A 153 -0.14 2.90 5.94
C LEU A 153 -0.14 1.55 6.69
N MET A 154 -0.69 1.56 7.90
CA MET A 154 -0.95 0.35 8.67
C MET A 154 -2.45 0.21 8.97
N ALA A 155 -2.93 -1.03 8.99
CA ALA A 155 -4.24 -1.42 9.51
C ALA A 155 -4.12 -2.60 10.47
N GLN A 156 -5.16 -2.84 11.26
CA GLN A 156 -5.23 -3.99 12.16
C GLN A 156 -6.56 -4.71 11.98
N SER A 157 -6.50 -6.02 11.81
CA SER A 157 -7.68 -6.88 11.66
C SER A 157 -7.54 -8.08 12.61
N PRO A 158 -8.38 -8.19 13.66
CA PRO A 158 -8.35 -9.34 14.55
C PRO A 158 -8.41 -10.67 13.78
N SER A 159 -7.75 -11.70 14.29
CA SER A 159 -7.60 -12.98 13.60
C SER A 159 -8.90 -13.77 13.43
N ASP A 160 -9.91 -13.41 14.21
CA ASP A 160 -11.25 -14.00 14.24
C ASP A 160 -12.34 -13.09 13.64
N ALA A 161 -11.96 -11.91 13.13
CA ALA A 161 -12.88 -10.99 12.47
C ALA A 161 -13.04 -11.32 10.97
N GLY A 162 -14.26 -11.22 10.46
CA GLY A 162 -14.56 -11.32 9.04
C GLY A 162 -14.11 -10.07 8.25
N THR A 163 -14.16 -10.17 6.93
CA THR A 163 -13.83 -9.04 6.04
C THR A 163 -14.89 -7.95 6.04
N ASP A 164 -16.08 -8.23 6.51
CA ASP A 164 -17.18 -7.29 6.73
C ASP A 164 -17.04 -6.51 8.05
N GLU A 165 -16.23 -7.02 8.98
CA GLU A 165 -16.00 -6.42 10.30
C GLU A 165 -14.65 -5.67 10.38
N SER A 166 -13.70 -6.01 9.51
CA SER A 166 -12.30 -5.55 9.66
C SER A 166 -11.58 -5.41 8.31
N PRO A 167 -10.65 -4.44 8.18
CA PRO A 167 -10.22 -3.43 9.18
C PRO A 167 -11.33 -2.49 9.62
N THR A 168 -11.16 -1.81 10.76
CA THR A 168 -12.14 -0.85 11.29
C THR A 168 -12.39 0.31 10.33
N THR A 169 -13.50 1.03 10.53
CA THR A 169 -13.84 2.24 9.76
C THR A 169 -12.70 3.25 9.78
N GLY A 170 -12.05 3.49 10.94
CA GLY A 170 -10.92 4.40 11.06
C GLY A 170 -9.71 3.99 10.21
N ASP A 171 -9.40 2.71 10.15
CA ASP A 171 -8.31 2.21 9.30
C ASP A 171 -8.65 2.36 7.79
N ILE A 172 -9.92 2.16 7.39
CA ILE A 172 -10.37 2.34 5.99
C ILE A 172 -10.39 3.83 5.60
N GLU A 173 -10.87 4.72 6.46
CA GLU A 173 -10.82 6.16 6.22
C GLU A 173 -9.36 6.67 6.19
N THR A 174 -8.48 6.10 7.01
CA THR A 174 -7.03 6.36 6.93
C THR A 174 -6.46 5.91 5.57
N ALA A 175 -6.91 4.76 5.06
CA ALA A 175 -6.51 4.26 3.74
C ALA A 175 -6.96 5.20 2.61
N LYS A 176 -8.19 5.74 2.67
CA LYS A 176 -8.67 6.74 1.71
C LYS A 176 -7.83 8.02 1.78
N ALA A 177 -7.61 8.55 2.98
CA ALA A 177 -6.80 9.76 3.16
C ALA A 177 -5.36 9.57 2.64
N PHE A 178 -4.79 8.37 2.82
CA PHE A 178 -3.48 8.01 2.26
C PHE A 178 -3.51 7.96 0.73
N GLY A 179 -4.55 7.39 0.13
CA GLY A 179 -4.77 7.39 -1.32
C GLY A 179 -4.82 8.80 -1.90
N VAL A 180 -5.61 9.70 -1.27
CA VAL A 180 -5.68 11.13 -1.62
C VAL A 180 -4.30 11.78 -1.56
N ARG A 181 -3.52 11.53 -0.49
CA ARG A 181 -2.19 12.11 -0.36
C ARG A 181 -1.25 11.67 -1.48
N VAL A 182 -1.16 10.36 -1.76
CA VAL A 182 -0.27 9.87 -2.81
C VAL A 182 -0.68 10.43 -4.16
N ALA A 183 -1.98 10.44 -4.48
CA ALA A 183 -2.52 10.99 -5.72
C ALA A 183 -2.20 12.49 -5.89
N THR A 184 -2.37 13.28 -4.83
CA THR A 184 -2.05 14.71 -4.82
C THR A 184 -0.56 14.95 -5.06
N VAL A 185 0.32 14.22 -4.37
CA VAL A 185 1.78 14.31 -4.55
C VAL A 185 2.17 14.00 -6.00
N VAL A 186 1.65 12.89 -6.56
CA VAL A 186 1.93 12.47 -7.95
C VAL A 186 1.44 13.50 -8.95
N ARG A 187 0.20 14.01 -8.77
CA ARG A 187 -0.39 15.02 -9.66
C ARG A 187 0.41 16.31 -9.67
N ASP A 188 0.83 16.79 -8.51
CA ASP A 188 1.38 18.15 -8.34
C ASP A 188 2.90 18.23 -8.59
N LEU A 189 3.64 17.14 -8.35
CA LEU A 189 5.09 17.11 -8.51
C LEU A 189 5.57 16.59 -9.87
N LEU A 190 4.78 15.79 -10.56
CA LEU A 190 5.07 15.39 -11.95
C LEU A 190 4.41 16.39 -12.92
N ARG A 191 5.08 17.48 -13.19
CA ARG A 191 4.66 18.49 -14.19
C ARG A 191 5.12 18.11 -15.60
#